data_845e4ddb28599f408e0de80887248a67
#
_entry.id   845e4ddb28599f408e0de80887248a67
#
_cell.length_a   1.000
_cell.length_b   1.000
_cell.length_c   1.000
_cell.angle_alpha   90.00
_cell.angle_beta   90.00
_cell.angle_gamma   90.00
#
_symmetry.space_group_name_H-M   'P 1'
#
loop_
_entity.id
_entity.type
_entity.pdbx_description
1 polymer ?
#
loop_
_entity_poly.entity_id
_entity_poly.type
_entity_poly.pdbx_seq_one_letter_code
_entity_poly.pdbx_strand_id
1 'polypeptide(L)'
;MNNNYITRAIVPILQSKITKFLLGVFFISVFLSARSFMGIYILGFRIGELTMGFSMVFYLFSIFATNKLPIFESIEKKKILLVLFFINLIFLINLLFFDESISTYTFRSSSYIWTVGFMFFGFQYFKYNELSDRLPLYTYPVLVYLYFFSIHGLPESVVEFILTISDKFEPHKGSDLLIMYVTIFFINNRLIKNKRLSFEIFFLFSSLYFPLMLFKSRASVIAFCLFCLFELYYFRSCITSSLKRNILLFLLSVFTIFQSVFFVSGSGFIKAEKIESEVEYVATYRSDPDDEKFRLFYIAEDNLGSRTTRIFSSDNNLNWRLQIWQDVIYDLFNKGKLATGYGYDEKIPAMEDPTRKGQDGLNENTHNYIISLLARGGLLTVAAFLIFYSLVVKVIRKSTGSNYLIFYIIPILFNSLFDVAMENSHFPLIFYFCVGMFFHKKKLFVNY
;
A
#
# COMPACT_ATOMS: atom_id res chain seq x y z
N MET A 1 4.54 4.69 39.41
CA MET A 1 5.70 5.32 38.78
C MET A 1 5.20 6.26 37.68
N ASN A 2 5.58 7.52 37.76
CA ASN A 2 4.95 8.64 37.08
C ASN A 2 4.95 8.53 35.54
N ASN A 3 3.76 8.67 34.91
CA ASN A 3 3.53 8.86 33.44
C ASN A 3 4.38 9.99 32.85
N ASN A 4 5.01 10.81 33.70
CA ASN A 4 5.77 11.97 33.30
C ASN A 4 7.18 11.67 32.76
N TYR A 5 7.84 10.57 33.10
CA TYR A 5 9.23 10.33 32.69
C TYR A 5 9.38 9.95 31.22
N ILE A 6 8.60 8.98 30.75
CA ILE A 6 8.66 8.53 29.34
C ILE A 6 8.23 9.67 28.41
N THR A 7 7.15 10.37 28.75
CA THR A 7 6.68 11.52 27.97
C THR A 7 7.71 12.65 27.98
N ARG A 8 8.34 12.94 29.12
CA ARG A 8 9.39 13.97 29.23
C ARG A 8 10.64 13.63 28.42
N ALA A 9 11.00 12.35 28.25
CA ALA A 9 12.14 11.95 27.45
C ALA A 9 11.84 11.93 25.94
N ILE A 10 10.69 11.43 25.53
CA ILE A 10 10.36 11.22 24.10
C ILE A 10 9.90 12.50 23.41
N VAL A 11 9.14 13.36 24.07
CA VAL A 11 8.58 14.58 23.45
C VAL A 11 9.66 15.52 22.90
N PRO A 12 10.74 15.85 23.64
CA PRO A 12 11.80 16.71 23.12
C PRO A 12 12.48 16.13 21.88
N ILE A 13 12.65 14.79 21.85
CA ILE A 13 13.23 14.08 20.71
C ILE A 13 12.33 14.24 19.48
N LEU A 14 11.04 13.93 19.60
CA LEU A 14 10.07 14.03 18.49
C LEU A 14 9.87 15.46 17.97
N GLN A 15 10.06 16.47 18.83
CA GLN A 15 9.94 17.88 18.48
C GLN A 15 11.23 18.50 17.96
N SER A 16 12.36 17.81 18.11
CA SER A 16 13.65 18.36 17.71
C SER A 16 13.69 18.65 16.20
N LYS A 17 14.39 19.72 15.82
CA LYS A 17 14.58 20.08 14.40
C LYS A 17 15.31 18.97 13.63
N ILE A 18 16.25 18.29 14.29
CA ILE A 18 17.02 17.18 13.73
C ILE A 18 16.10 16.01 13.40
N THR A 19 15.24 15.58 14.33
CA THR A 19 14.30 14.48 14.09
C THR A 19 13.33 14.81 12.95
N LYS A 20 12.81 16.04 12.90
CA LYS A 20 11.93 16.48 11.80
C LYS A 20 12.64 16.45 10.46
N PHE A 21 13.89 16.92 10.41
CA PHE A 21 14.71 16.91 9.21
C PHE A 21 15.00 15.47 8.75
N LEU A 22 15.50 14.62 9.65
CA LEU A 22 15.82 13.22 9.35
C LEU A 22 14.57 12.44 8.89
N LEU A 23 13.45 12.62 9.55
CA LEU A 23 12.20 11.99 9.15
C LEU A 23 11.72 12.51 7.80
N GLY A 24 11.87 13.79 7.53
CA GLY A 24 11.56 14.40 6.23
C GLY A 24 12.41 13.80 5.12
N VAL A 25 13.75 13.71 5.31
CA VAL A 25 14.67 13.08 4.36
C VAL A 25 14.32 11.62 4.15
N PHE A 26 14.05 10.89 5.23
CA PHE A 26 13.66 9.48 5.17
C PHE A 26 12.39 9.28 4.32
N PHE A 27 11.32 10.03 4.57
CA PHE A 27 10.08 9.93 3.78
C PHE A 27 10.29 10.35 2.33
N ILE A 28 11.06 11.41 2.07
CA ILE A 28 11.40 11.80 0.69
C ILE A 28 12.14 10.66 -0.01
N SER A 29 13.12 10.04 0.62
CA SER A 29 13.84 8.89 0.06
C SER A 29 12.91 7.69 -0.22
N VAL A 30 11.99 7.40 0.70
CA VAL A 30 10.95 6.38 0.51
C VAL A 30 10.06 6.72 -0.68
N PHE A 31 9.63 7.97 -0.82
CA PHE A 31 8.80 8.41 -1.95
C PHE A 31 9.55 8.37 -3.28
N LEU A 32 10.83 8.76 -3.29
CA LEU A 32 11.62 8.80 -4.53
C LEU A 32 12.06 7.43 -5.01
N SER A 33 12.33 6.49 -4.12
CA SER A 33 12.99 5.23 -4.47
C SER A 33 12.28 3.96 -3.96
N ALA A 34 11.21 4.09 -3.17
CA ALA A 34 10.37 2.97 -2.70
C ALA A 34 11.16 1.73 -2.25
N ARG A 35 10.99 0.62 -2.95
CA ARG A 35 11.66 -0.65 -2.67
C ARG A 35 13.18 -0.57 -2.77
N SER A 36 13.71 0.17 -3.74
CA SER A 36 15.16 0.32 -3.93
C SER A 36 15.83 0.95 -2.70
N PHE A 37 15.19 1.96 -2.09
CA PHE A 37 15.66 2.55 -0.84
C PHE A 37 15.61 1.56 0.33
N MET A 38 14.52 0.78 0.43
CA MET A 38 14.38 -0.22 1.50
C MET A 38 15.35 -1.39 1.37
N GLY A 39 15.91 -1.62 0.18
CA GLY A 39 16.93 -2.64 -0.08
C GLY A 39 18.35 -2.23 0.31
N ILE A 40 18.61 -0.95 0.62
CA ILE A 40 19.95 -0.47 0.99
C ILE A 40 20.39 -1.10 2.31
N TYR A 41 21.64 -1.59 2.34
CA TYR A 41 22.24 -2.19 3.52
C TYR A 41 22.91 -1.14 4.41
N ILE A 42 22.61 -1.20 5.71
CA ILE A 42 23.23 -0.43 6.78
C ILE A 42 23.63 -1.40 7.89
N LEU A 43 24.93 -1.49 8.20
CA LEU A 43 25.47 -2.39 9.25
C LEU A 43 25.03 -3.86 9.06
N GLY A 44 24.89 -4.32 7.82
CA GLY A 44 24.51 -5.69 7.50
C GLY A 44 23.01 -5.95 7.47
N PHE A 45 22.15 -4.97 7.78
CA PHE A 45 20.70 -5.05 7.70
C PHE A 45 20.17 -4.15 6.59
N ARG A 46 19.10 -4.58 5.92
CA ARG A 46 18.38 -3.69 5.00
C ARG A 46 17.63 -2.59 5.77
N ILE A 47 17.54 -1.39 5.19
CA ILE A 47 16.69 -0.33 5.76
C ILE A 47 15.26 -0.85 5.98
N GLY A 48 14.74 -1.67 5.06
CA GLY A 48 13.42 -2.30 5.21
C GLY A 48 13.30 -3.17 6.47
N GLU A 49 14.32 -3.95 6.81
CA GLU A 49 14.36 -4.78 8.02
C GLU A 49 14.43 -3.93 9.29
N LEU A 50 15.29 -2.89 9.27
CA LEU A 50 15.40 -1.95 10.40
C LEU A 50 14.09 -1.19 10.64
N THR A 51 13.41 -0.75 9.57
CA THR A 51 12.11 -0.07 9.70
C THR A 51 11.02 -1.01 10.20
N MET A 52 11.03 -2.28 9.77
CA MET A 52 10.11 -3.30 10.28
C MET A 52 10.36 -3.62 11.75
N GLY A 53 11.62 -3.80 12.14
CA GLY A 53 12.02 -3.97 13.54
C GLY A 53 11.59 -2.79 14.43
N PHE A 54 11.83 -1.56 13.94
CA PHE A 54 11.34 -0.35 14.62
C PHE A 54 9.80 -0.36 14.78
N SER A 55 9.07 -0.70 13.72
CA SER A 55 7.61 -0.78 13.76
C SER A 55 7.12 -1.82 14.76
N MET A 56 7.74 -3.01 14.76
CA MET A 56 7.42 -4.09 15.71
C MET A 56 7.64 -3.66 17.16
N VAL A 57 8.80 -3.07 17.48
CA VAL A 57 9.09 -2.56 18.81
C VAL A 57 8.06 -1.50 19.21
N PHE A 58 7.74 -0.57 18.31
CA PHE A 58 6.77 0.49 18.58
C PHE A 58 5.35 -0.06 18.75
N TYR A 59 4.99 -1.09 17.99
CA TYR A 59 3.73 -1.81 18.10
C TYR A 59 3.59 -2.50 19.46
N LEU A 60 4.56 -3.34 19.83
CA LEU A 60 4.56 -4.05 21.11
C LEU A 60 4.54 -3.08 22.29
N PHE A 61 5.40 -2.04 22.26
CA PHE A 61 5.39 -1.00 23.28
C PHE A 61 4.01 -0.31 23.39
N SER A 62 3.36 -0.03 22.27
CA SER A 62 2.05 0.63 22.26
C SER A 62 0.94 -0.26 22.84
N ILE A 63 1.00 -1.58 22.63
CA ILE A 63 0.02 -2.52 23.19
C ILE A 63 0.23 -2.74 24.69
N PHE A 64 1.47 -2.99 25.10
CA PHE A 64 1.76 -3.33 26.50
C PHE A 64 1.83 -2.09 27.42
N ALA A 65 2.15 -0.92 26.90
CA ALA A 65 2.20 0.33 27.65
C ALA A 65 0.88 1.12 27.66
N THR A 66 -0.25 0.46 27.40
CA THR A 66 -1.57 1.10 27.17
C THR A 66 -2.02 2.07 28.25
N ASN A 67 -1.71 1.77 29.51
CA ASN A 67 -2.06 2.66 30.64
C ASN A 67 -1.19 3.92 30.73
N LYS A 68 -0.10 3.99 29.96
CA LYS A 68 0.89 5.07 30.01
C LYS A 68 0.88 5.97 28.77
N LEU A 69 0.22 5.52 27.68
CA LEU A 69 0.14 6.28 26.45
C LEU A 69 -1.25 6.91 26.29
N PRO A 70 -1.37 8.23 26.13
CA PRO A 70 -2.66 8.91 25.97
C PRO A 70 -3.36 8.61 24.63
N ILE A 71 -2.86 7.63 23.86
CA ILE A 71 -3.45 7.18 22.60
C ILE A 71 -4.87 6.67 22.81
N PHE A 72 -5.18 6.08 23.99
CA PHE A 72 -6.35 5.23 24.21
C PHE A 72 -7.27 5.71 25.33
N GLU A 73 -7.41 7.03 25.47
CA GLU A 73 -8.27 7.62 26.50
C GLU A 73 -9.77 7.36 26.26
N SER A 74 -10.18 7.09 25.01
CA SER A 74 -11.59 6.82 24.69
C SER A 74 -11.90 5.32 24.58
N ILE A 75 -13.15 4.96 24.90
CA ILE A 75 -13.65 3.57 24.82
C ILE A 75 -13.47 2.98 23.41
N GLU A 76 -13.71 3.78 22.37
CA GLU A 76 -13.57 3.33 20.98
C GLU A 76 -12.12 3.02 20.61
N LYS A 77 -11.17 3.81 21.11
CA LYS A 77 -9.74 3.55 20.89
C LYS A 77 -9.29 2.29 21.63
N LYS A 78 -9.85 2.01 22.82
CA LYS A 78 -9.61 0.75 23.54
C LYS A 78 -10.10 -0.47 22.77
N LYS A 79 -11.17 -0.36 21.97
CA LYS A 79 -11.64 -1.44 21.07
C LYS A 79 -10.63 -1.77 19.98
N ILE A 80 -9.94 -0.78 19.44
CA ILE A 80 -8.85 -1.02 18.47
C ILE A 80 -7.76 -1.88 19.12
N LEU A 81 -7.35 -1.55 20.36
CA LEU A 81 -6.37 -2.36 21.09
C LEU A 81 -6.84 -3.78 21.35
N LEU A 82 -8.11 -3.94 21.72
CA LEU A 82 -8.68 -5.26 21.95
C LEU A 82 -8.61 -6.13 20.69
N VAL A 83 -8.93 -5.56 19.53
CA VAL A 83 -8.83 -6.29 18.26
C VAL A 83 -7.37 -6.61 17.91
N LEU A 84 -6.45 -5.67 18.13
CA LEU A 84 -5.02 -5.93 17.92
C LEU A 84 -4.48 -6.98 18.90
N PHE A 85 -4.92 -6.97 20.15
CA PHE A 85 -4.62 -8.03 21.11
C PHE A 85 -5.14 -9.39 20.63
N PHE A 86 -6.36 -9.42 20.07
CA PHE A 86 -6.92 -10.65 19.50
C PHE A 86 -6.13 -11.15 18.28
N ILE A 87 -5.66 -10.25 17.40
CA ILE A 87 -4.77 -10.60 16.29
C ILE A 87 -3.47 -11.22 16.81
N ASN A 88 -2.87 -10.64 17.86
CA ASN A 88 -1.68 -11.22 18.49
C ASN A 88 -1.96 -12.57 19.15
N LEU A 89 -3.14 -12.74 19.74
CA LEU A 89 -3.52 -14.02 20.33
C LEU A 89 -3.64 -15.11 19.25
N ILE A 90 -4.25 -14.80 18.10
CA ILE A 90 -4.30 -15.72 16.96
C ILE A 90 -2.87 -16.06 16.49
N PHE A 91 -2.00 -15.05 16.35
CA PHE A 91 -0.59 -15.28 16.00
C PHE A 91 0.12 -16.20 17.00
N LEU A 92 -0.04 -15.95 18.32
CA LEU A 92 0.57 -16.77 19.35
C LEU A 92 0.02 -18.20 19.38
N ILE A 93 -1.28 -18.39 19.16
CA ILE A 93 -1.88 -19.72 19.05
C ILE A 93 -1.28 -20.48 17.87
N ASN A 94 -1.16 -19.84 16.71
CA ASN A 94 -0.51 -20.46 15.55
C ASN A 94 0.93 -20.84 15.86
N LEU A 95 1.70 -19.92 16.45
CA LEU A 95 3.10 -20.14 16.80
C LEU A 95 3.32 -21.29 17.80
N LEU A 96 2.39 -21.48 18.74
CA LEU A 96 2.52 -22.48 19.81
C LEU A 96 1.99 -23.86 19.41
N PHE A 97 1.01 -23.93 18.52
CA PHE A 97 0.30 -25.18 18.24
C PHE A 97 0.45 -25.67 16.79
N PHE A 98 0.90 -24.83 15.86
CA PHE A 98 0.95 -25.17 14.44
C PHE A 98 2.32 -24.93 13.82
N ASP A 99 3.13 -24.04 14.39
CA ASP A 99 4.47 -23.74 13.89
C ASP A 99 5.50 -24.66 14.58
N GLU A 100 6.41 -25.24 13.81
CA GLU A 100 7.45 -26.13 14.34
C GLU A 100 8.63 -25.35 14.92
N SER A 101 8.90 -24.15 14.39
CA SER A 101 10.04 -23.32 14.80
C SER A 101 9.81 -21.83 14.59
N ILE A 102 10.44 -21.03 15.44
CA ILE A 102 10.51 -19.58 15.25
C ILE A 102 11.76 -19.26 14.43
N SER A 103 11.58 -18.72 13.25
CA SER A 103 12.66 -18.37 12.34
C SER A 103 12.55 -16.91 11.86
N THR A 104 13.53 -16.45 11.09
CA THR A 104 13.43 -15.15 10.40
C THR A 104 12.25 -15.11 9.43
N TYR A 105 11.87 -16.27 8.88
CA TYR A 105 10.69 -16.39 8.03
C TYR A 105 9.39 -16.12 8.78
N THR A 106 9.25 -16.58 10.02
CA THR A 106 8.09 -16.30 10.89
C THR A 106 7.83 -14.79 11.04
N PHE A 107 8.88 -13.99 11.23
CA PHE A 107 8.74 -12.53 11.31
C PHE A 107 8.41 -11.88 9.97
N ARG A 108 8.94 -12.42 8.88
CA ARG A 108 8.64 -11.95 7.53
C ARG A 108 7.20 -12.25 7.13
N SER A 109 6.73 -13.48 7.36
CA SER A 109 5.38 -13.92 7.02
C SER A 109 4.28 -13.26 7.87
N SER A 110 4.62 -12.82 9.10
CA SER A 110 3.74 -12.07 10.00
C SER A 110 3.90 -10.54 9.89
N SER A 111 4.63 -10.04 8.91
CA SER A 111 4.97 -8.60 8.74
C SER A 111 3.75 -7.68 8.79
N TYR A 112 2.61 -8.10 8.26
CA TYR A 112 1.37 -7.34 8.24
C TYR A 112 0.81 -7.02 9.65
N ILE A 113 1.19 -7.79 10.69
CA ILE A 113 0.85 -7.49 12.08
C ILE A 113 1.74 -6.33 12.57
N TRP A 114 3.04 -6.44 12.35
CA TRP A 114 4.02 -5.51 12.89
C TRP A 114 3.96 -4.14 12.22
N THR A 115 3.60 -4.08 10.94
CA THR A 115 3.47 -2.81 10.19
C THR A 115 2.43 -1.85 10.77
N VAL A 116 1.45 -2.35 11.54
CA VAL A 116 0.49 -1.50 12.27
C VAL A 116 1.21 -0.57 13.27
N GLY A 117 2.41 -0.91 13.71
CA GLY A 117 3.24 -0.04 14.56
C GLY A 117 3.51 1.34 13.94
N PHE A 118 3.58 1.44 12.64
CA PHE A 118 3.70 2.74 11.95
C PHE A 118 2.49 3.66 12.21
N MET A 119 1.28 3.10 12.40
CA MET A 119 0.11 3.89 12.79
C MET A 119 0.30 4.52 14.18
N PHE A 120 0.83 3.77 15.12
CA PHE A 120 1.10 4.28 16.45
C PHE A 120 2.22 5.32 16.44
N PHE A 121 3.26 5.09 15.63
CA PHE A 121 4.32 6.07 15.43
C PHE A 121 3.79 7.37 14.82
N GLY A 122 3.02 7.30 13.74
CA GLY A 122 2.37 8.46 13.12
C GLY A 122 1.46 9.20 14.10
N PHE A 123 0.67 8.45 14.89
CA PHE A 123 -0.15 9.02 15.94
C PHE A 123 0.68 9.83 16.95
N GLN A 124 1.75 9.24 17.50
CA GLN A 124 2.60 9.92 18.49
C GLN A 124 3.32 11.12 17.89
N TYR A 125 3.87 10.96 16.70
CA TYR A 125 4.57 12.05 16.02
C TYR A 125 3.66 13.26 15.80
N PHE A 126 2.48 13.06 15.23
CA PHE A 126 1.56 14.15 14.90
C PHE A 126 0.72 14.67 16.09
N LYS A 127 0.78 14.01 17.23
CA LYS A 127 0.29 14.59 18.48
C LYS A 127 1.06 15.87 18.85
N TYR A 128 2.36 15.88 18.58
CA TYR A 128 3.28 16.96 19.00
C TYR A 128 3.77 17.82 17.83
N ASN A 129 3.53 17.41 16.59
CA ASN A 129 4.00 18.11 15.40
C ASN A 129 2.83 18.45 14.48
N GLU A 130 2.86 19.64 13.90
CA GLU A 130 1.89 20.07 12.91
C GLU A 130 2.38 19.82 11.48
N LEU A 131 1.45 19.65 10.56
CA LEU A 131 1.73 19.67 9.14
C LEU A 131 2.05 21.09 8.70
N SER A 132 3.12 21.23 7.92
CA SER A 132 3.47 22.52 7.33
C SER A 132 2.51 22.88 6.19
N ASP A 133 2.03 24.11 6.17
CA ASP A 133 1.26 24.64 5.04
C ASP A 133 2.09 24.69 3.74
N ARG A 134 3.43 24.58 3.85
CA ARG A 134 4.36 24.48 2.72
C ARG A 134 4.55 23.07 2.17
N LEU A 135 3.92 22.07 2.77
CA LEU A 135 4.05 20.66 2.33
C LEU A 135 3.79 20.47 0.83
N PRO A 136 2.76 21.14 0.22
CA PRO A 136 2.53 21.02 -1.21
C PRO A 136 3.73 21.44 -2.08
N LEU A 137 4.51 22.46 -1.64
CA LEU A 137 5.69 22.93 -2.38
C LEU A 137 6.81 21.86 -2.48
N TYR A 138 6.86 20.94 -1.53
CA TYR A 138 7.84 19.85 -1.54
C TYR A 138 7.30 18.57 -2.20
N THR A 139 6.02 18.31 -2.07
CA THR A 139 5.43 17.04 -2.49
C THR A 139 4.99 17.02 -3.96
N TYR A 140 4.59 18.16 -4.56
CA TYR A 140 4.30 18.21 -5.99
C TYR A 140 5.55 18.01 -6.88
N PRO A 141 6.73 18.60 -6.60
CA PRO A 141 7.96 18.24 -7.31
C PRO A 141 8.30 16.75 -7.23
N VAL A 142 8.03 16.09 -6.09
CA VAL A 142 8.22 14.64 -5.95
C VAL A 142 7.31 13.89 -6.93
N LEU A 143 6.03 14.29 -7.08
CA LEU A 143 5.15 13.66 -8.07
C LEU A 143 5.64 13.87 -9.51
N VAL A 144 6.13 15.06 -9.84
CA VAL A 144 6.70 15.32 -11.19
C VAL A 144 7.91 14.40 -11.42
N TYR A 145 8.82 14.29 -10.45
CA TYR A 145 9.96 13.38 -10.53
C TYR A 145 9.50 11.92 -10.71
N LEU A 146 8.57 11.45 -9.89
CA LEU A 146 8.05 10.08 -9.94
C LEU A 146 7.42 9.76 -11.30
N TYR A 147 6.72 10.72 -11.91
CA TYR A 147 6.16 10.56 -13.24
C TYR A 147 7.26 10.28 -14.28
N PHE A 148 8.27 11.18 -14.37
CA PHE A 148 9.36 11.04 -15.34
C PHE A 148 10.23 9.82 -15.04
N PHE A 149 10.60 9.59 -13.79
CA PHE A 149 11.39 8.43 -13.39
C PHE A 149 10.70 7.11 -13.72
N SER A 150 9.39 7.03 -13.55
CA SER A 150 8.63 5.82 -13.86
C SER A 150 8.53 5.51 -15.36
N ILE A 151 8.76 6.50 -16.21
CA ILE A 151 8.76 6.33 -17.67
C ILE A 151 10.18 6.08 -18.19
N HIS A 152 11.15 6.88 -17.77
CA HIS A 152 12.51 6.89 -18.34
C HIS A 152 13.52 6.07 -17.54
N GLY A 153 13.19 5.68 -16.29
CA GLY A 153 14.15 5.08 -15.38
C GLY A 153 15.15 6.09 -14.81
N LEU A 154 16.16 5.58 -14.11
CA LEU A 154 17.34 6.35 -13.70
C LEU A 154 18.47 6.17 -14.72
N PRO A 155 19.41 7.14 -14.82
CA PRO A 155 20.63 6.96 -15.58
C PRO A 155 21.39 5.71 -15.13
N GLU A 156 21.98 4.97 -16.05
CA GLU A 156 22.64 3.69 -15.81
C GLU A 156 23.70 3.78 -14.70
N SER A 157 24.52 4.82 -14.71
CA SER A 157 25.51 5.08 -13.65
C SER A 157 24.93 5.21 -12.24
N VAL A 158 23.68 5.72 -12.13
CA VAL A 158 22.98 5.83 -10.86
C VAL A 158 22.43 4.46 -10.45
N VAL A 159 21.92 3.67 -11.41
CA VAL A 159 21.46 2.31 -11.18
C VAL A 159 22.61 1.43 -10.70
N GLU A 160 23.75 1.45 -11.40
CA GLU A 160 24.96 0.73 -11.00
C GLU A 160 25.41 1.10 -9.60
N PHE A 161 25.46 2.41 -9.28
CA PHE A 161 25.78 2.85 -7.92
C PHE A 161 24.79 2.31 -6.88
N ILE A 162 23.49 2.36 -7.15
CA ILE A 162 22.49 1.82 -6.22
C ILE A 162 22.69 0.32 -6.01
N LEU A 163 23.00 -0.44 -7.06
CA LEU A 163 23.24 -1.89 -6.98
C LEU A 163 24.51 -2.25 -6.18
N THR A 164 25.44 -1.31 -5.96
CA THR A 164 26.58 -1.55 -5.07
C THR A 164 26.21 -1.54 -3.58
N ILE A 165 25.13 -0.85 -3.22
CA ILE A 165 24.71 -0.63 -1.82
C ILE A 165 23.34 -1.27 -1.49
N SER A 166 22.62 -1.76 -2.50
CA SER A 166 21.29 -2.38 -2.39
C SER A 166 21.26 -3.66 -3.22
N ASP A 167 20.66 -4.70 -2.69
CA ASP A 167 20.40 -5.93 -3.45
C ASP A 167 19.13 -5.84 -4.33
N LYS A 168 18.44 -4.70 -4.31
CA LYS A 168 17.18 -4.47 -5.02
C LYS A 168 17.16 -3.11 -5.67
N PHE A 169 17.19 -3.12 -6.99
CA PHE A 169 16.76 -1.99 -7.79
C PHE A 169 15.52 -2.39 -8.56
N GLU A 170 14.39 -1.82 -8.20
CA GLU A 170 13.13 -2.04 -8.91
C GLU A 170 12.54 -0.68 -9.29
N PRO A 171 12.13 -0.47 -10.56
CA PRO A 171 11.33 0.69 -10.92
C PRO A 171 9.99 0.66 -10.18
N HIS A 172 9.40 1.83 -9.96
CA HIS A 172 8.14 1.94 -9.23
C HIS A 172 7.04 1.11 -9.91
N LYS A 173 6.40 0.26 -9.11
CA LYS A 173 5.20 -0.47 -9.53
C LYS A 173 3.98 0.47 -9.51
N GLY A 174 2.91 0.07 -10.16
CA GLY A 174 1.66 0.84 -10.14
C GLY A 174 1.13 1.07 -8.71
N SER A 175 1.30 0.09 -7.82
CA SER A 175 0.93 0.22 -6.40
C SER A 175 1.75 1.28 -5.65
N ASP A 176 3.05 1.36 -5.93
CA ASP A 176 3.93 2.36 -5.29
C ASP A 176 3.55 3.77 -5.72
N LEU A 177 3.35 3.98 -7.02
CA LEU A 177 2.88 5.24 -7.57
C LEU A 177 1.51 5.63 -7.01
N LEU A 178 0.61 4.66 -6.90
CA LEU A 178 -0.74 4.88 -6.38
C LEU A 178 -0.71 5.38 -4.94
N ILE A 179 0.01 4.71 -4.03
CA ILE A 179 0.01 5.12 -2.63
C ILE A 179 0.63 6.50 -2.44
N MET A 180 1.68 6.82 -3.20
CA MET A 180 2.32 8.13 -3.17
C MET A 180 1.37 9.21 -3.69
N TYR A 181 0.73 8.97 -4.83
CA TYR A 181 -0.23 9.87 -5.44
C TYR A 181 -1.42 10.13 -4.48
N VAL A 182 -2.06 9.06 -4.01
CA VAL A 182 -3.21 9.13 -3.09
C VAL A 182 -2.82 9.88 -1.82
N THR A 183 -1.67 9.56 -1.23
CA THR A 183 -1.21 10.21 0.02
C THR A 183 -0.98 11.70 -0.19
N ILE A 184 -0.25 12.07 -1.24
CA ILE A 184 0.09 13.48 -1.50
C ILE A 184 -1.18 14.28 -1.79
N PHE A 185 -2.04 13.81 -2.68
CA PHE A 185 -3.26 14.55 -3.01
C PHE A 185 -4.28 14.56 -1.89
N PHE A 186 -4.47 13.45 -1.19
CA PHE A 186 -5.37 13.42 -0.05
C PHE A 186 -5.02 14.47 1.01
N ILE A 187 -3.72 14.64 1.30
CA ILE A 187 -3.25 15.62 2.29
C ILE A 187 -3.28 17.03 1.71
N ASN A 188 -2.71 17.24 0.51
CA ASN A 188 -2.57 18.59 -0.07
C ASN A 188 -3.92 19.22 -0.39
N ASN A 189 -4.88 18.45 -0.91
CA ASN A 189 -6.23 18.94 -1.23
C ASN A 189 -6.96 19.49 0.02
N ARG A 190 -6.53 19.09 1.21
CA ARG A 190 -7.10 19.52 2.49
C ARG A 190 -6.26 20.57 3.21
N LEU A 191 -4.99 20.72 2.83
CA LEU A 191 -4.11 21.79 3.34
C LEU A 191 -4.25 23.10 2.57
N ILE A 192 -4.46 23.02 1.25
CA ILE A 192 -4.56 24.19 0.39
C ILE A 192 -5.88 24.93 0.64
N LYS A 193 -5.79 26.15 1.16
CA LYS A 193 -6.96 26.98 1.47
C LYS A 193 -7.80 27.32 0.24
N ASN A 194 -7.16 27.59 -0.90
CA ASN A 194 -7.85 27.85 -2.16
C ASN A 194 -8.31 26.53 -2.78
N LYS A 195 -9.53 26.09 -2.47
CA LYS A 195 -10.12 24.84 -2.98
C LYS A 195 -10.14 24.78 -4.51
N ARG A 196 -10.35 25.91 -5.17
CA ARG A 196 -10.38 25.93 -6.64
C ARG A 196 -9.01 25.65 -7.23
N LEU A 197 -7.95 26.27 -6.71
CA LEU A 197 -6.58 25.98 -7.13
C LEU A 197 -6.21 24.52 -6.85
N SER A 198 -6.57 24.02 -5.69
CA SER A 198 -6.35 22.61 -5.32
C SER A 198 -7.04 21.65 -6.29
N PHE A 199 -8.29 21.94 -6.66
CA PHE A 199 -9.04 21.17 -7.65
C PHE A 199 -8.37 21.16 -9.02
N GLU A 200 -7.91 22.33 -9.50
CA GLU A 200 -7.27 22.45 -10.81
C GLU A 200 -5.94 21.68 -10.87
N ILE A 201 -5.11 21.82 -9.83
CA ILE A 201 -3.86 21.06 -9.72
C ILE A 201 -4.16 19.55 -9.67
N PHE A 202 -5.11 19.13 -8.84
CA PHE A 202 -5.51 17.73 -8.74
C PHE A 202 -5.96 17.18 -10.10
N PHE A 203 -6.82 17.92 -10.80
CA PHE A 203 -7.40 17.46 -12.08
C PHE A 203 -6.35 17.33 -13.17
N LEU A 204 -5.40 18.27 -13.28
CA LEU A 204 -4.29 18.21 -14.25
C LEU A 204 -3.32 17.06 -13.93
N PHE A 205 -2.94 16.88 -12.66
CA PHE A 205 -2.08 15.75 -12.29
C PHE A 205 -2.80 14.40 -12.46
N SER A 206 -4.11 14.33 -12.20
CA SER A 206 -4.89 13.12 -12.47
C SER A 206 -4.88 12.78 -13.95
N SER A 207 -5.00 13.79 -14.82
CA SER A 207 -4.93 13.63 -16.26
C SER A 207 -3.54 13.17 -16.73
N LEU A 208 -2.47 13.67 -16.10
CA LEU A 208 -1.10 13.28 -16.37
C LEU A 208 -0.82 11.83 -15.95
N TYR A 209 -1.29 11.45 -14.75
CA TYR A 209 -1.01 10.13 -14.16
C TYR A 209 -1.90 9.00 -14.68
N PHE A 210 -3.08 9.31 -15.22
CA PHE A 210 -4.02 8.28 -15.71
C PHE A 210 -3.41 7.33 -16.74
N PRO A 211 -2.76 7.80 -17.83
CA PRO A 211 -2.11 6.90 -18.79
C PRO A 211 -0.95 6.10 -18.18
N LEU A 212 -0.16 6.72 -17.29
CA LEU A 212 0.92 6.03 -16.59
C LEU A 212 0.39 4.88 -15.71
N MET A 213 -0.66 5.12 -14.94
CA MET A 213 -1.28 4.09 -14.10
C MET A 213 -1.85 2.94 -14.95
N LEU A 214 -2.49 3.27 -16.08
CA LEU A 214 -3.04 2.29 -17.01
C LEU A 214 -1.92 1.41 -17.61
N PHE A 215 -0.80 2.01 -17.95
CA PHE A 215 0.37 1.30 -18.46
C PHE A 215 1.03 0.40 -17.43
N LYS A 216 1.15 0.87 -16.17
CA LYS A 216 1.84 0.13 -15.11
C LYS A 216 1.01 -1.03 -14.53
N SER A 217 -0.28 -0.83 -14.26
CA SER A 217 -1.11 -1.86 -13.61
C SER A 217 -2.60 -1.58 -13.75
N ARG A 218 -3.35 -2.57 -14.23
CA ARG A 218 -4.83 -2.49 -14.32
C ARG A 218 -5.50 -2.29 -12.97
N ALA A 219 -5.03 -2.98 -11.94
CA ALA A 219 -5.56 -2.83 -10.58
C ALA A 219 -5.31 -1.42 -10.04
N SER A 220 -4.09 -0.90 -10.25
CA SER A 220 -3.74 0.44 -9.78
C SER A 220 -4.52 1.53 -10.50
N VAL A 221 -4.84 1.39 -11.80
CA VAL A 221 -5.68 2.37 -12.48
C VAL A 221 -7.12 2.36 -11.97
N ILE A 222 -7.69 1.19 -11.66
CA ILE A 222 -9.05 1.12 -11.08
C ILE A 222 -9.07 1.79 -9.70
N ALA A 223 -8.08 1.49 -8.84
CA ALA A 223 -7.94 2.13 -7.54
C ALA A 223 -7.71 3.65 -7.65
N PHE A 224 -6.91 4.07 -8.64
CA PHE A 224 -6.68 5.48 -8.96
C PHE A 224 -7.98 6.19 -9.41
N CYS A 225 -8.75 5.58 -10.31
CA CYS A 225 -10.06 6.11 -10.72
C CYS A 225 -11.02 6.21 -9.53
N LEU A 226 -11.04 5.20 -8.64
CA LEU A 226 -11.85 5.24 -7.43
C LEU A 226 -11.46 6.41 -6.52
N PHE A 227 -10.16 6.66 -6.33
CA PHE A 227 -9.67 7.82 -5.60
C PHE A 227 -10.07 9.14 -6.29
N CYS A 228 -9.92 9.23 -7.60
CA CYS A 228 -10.31 10.41 -8.37
C CYS A 228 -11.80 10.70 -8.22
N LEU A 229 -12.69 9.69 -8.28
CA LEU A 229 -14.12 9.85 -8.05
C LEU A 229 -14.43 10.40 -6.64
N PHE A 230 -13.74 9.90 -5.62
CA PHE A 230 -13.89 10.39 -4.26
C PHE A 230 -13.43 11.85 -4.11
N GLU A 231 -12.31 12.22 -4.70
CA GLU A 231 -11.83 13.61 -4.67
C GLU A 231 -12.70 14.54 -5.52
N LEU A 232 -13.25 14.10 -6.67
CA LEU A 232 -14.24 14.86 -7.42
C LEU A 232 -15.51 15.12 -6.59
N TYR A 233 -15.96 14.13 -5.82
CA TYR A 233 -17.05 14.34 -4.87
C TYR A 233 -16.69 15.39 -3.79
N TYR A 234 -15.45 15.37 -3.29
CA TYR A 234 -14.96 16.40 -2.36
C TYR A 234 -14.96 17.79 -2.99
N PHE A 235 -14.63 17.91 -4.28
CA PHE A 235 -14.59 19.16 -5.03
C PHE A 235 -15.89 19.53 -5.76
N ARG A 236 -17.01 18.86 -5.47
CA ARG A 236 -18.29 19.08 -6.19
C ARG A 236 -18.73 20.54 -6.30
N SER A 237 -18.47 21.36 -5.25
CA SER A 237 -18.77 22.80 -5.27
C SER A 237 -17.90 23.58 -6.27
N CYS A 238 -16.68 23.13 -6.51
CA CYS A 238 -15.79 23.74 -7.50
C CYS A 238 -16.23 23.40 -8.93
N ILE A 239 -16.75 22.20 -9.16
CA ILE A 239 -17.24 21.75 -10.46
C ILE A 239 -18.44 22.59 -10.90
N THR A 240 -19.32 22.97 -9.99
CA THR A 240 -20.53 23.75 -10.30
C THR A 240 -20.30 25.27 -10.38
N SER A 241 -19.14 25.77 -9.92
CA SER A 241 -18.95 27.21 -9.69
C SER A 241 -18.64 28.06 -10.93
N SER A 242 -18.08 27.51 -12.02
CA SER A 242 -17.68 28.27 -13.20
C SER A 242 -17.55 27.42 -14.45
N LEU A 243 -18.53 27.47 -15.33
CA LEU A 243 -18.56 26.69 -16.56
C LEU A 243 -17.36 26.98 -17.49
N LYS A 244 -17.08 28.26 -17.76
CA LYS A 244 -15.97 28.64 -18.68
C LYS A 244 -14.62 28.10 -18.20
N ARG A 245 -14.34 28.21 -16.91
CA ARG A 245 -13.08 27.76 -16.31
C ARG A 245 -12.98 26.22 -16.29
N ASN A 246 -14.12 25.54 -16.11
CA ASN A 246 -14.17 24.08 -16.20
C ASN A 246 -13.98 23.57 -17.64
N ILE A 247 -14.51 24.27 -18.65
CA ILE A 247 -14.27 23.93 -20.05
C ILE A 247 -12.77 24.07 -20.37
N LEU A 248 -12.14 25.18 -19.96
CA LEU A 248 -10.71 25.37 -20.17
C LEU A 248 -9.89 24.28 -19.46
N LEU A 249 -10.22 23.96 -18.22
CA LEU A 249 -9.56 22.91 -17.46
C LEU A 249 -9.72 21.54 -18.14
N PHE A 250 -10.90 21.23 -18.66
CA PHE A 250 -11.17 20.01 -19.41
C PHE A 250 -10.32 19.93 -20.68
N LEU A 251 -10.23 21.00 -21.47
CA LEU A 251 -9.40 21.04 -22.67
C LEU A 251 -7.91 20.83 -22.35
N LEU A 252 -7.42 21.51 -21.30
CA LEU A 252 -6.05 21.33 -20.82
C LEU A 252 -5.80 19.87 -20.37
N SER A 253 -6.78 19.26 -19.71
CA SER A 253 -6.68 17.88 -19.24
C SER A 253 -6.66 16.89 -20.40
N VAL A 254 -7.49 17.09 -21.43
CA VAL A 254 -7.45 16.29 -22.65
C VAL A 254 -6.08 16.38 -23.32
N PHE A 255 -5.55 17.61 -23.44
CA PHE A 255 -4.20 17.82 -23.99
C PHE A 255 -3.13 17.11 -23.14
N THR A 256 -3.22 17.21 -21.79
CA THR A 256 -2.30 16.56 -20.86
C THR A 256 -2.35 15.03 -20.98
N ILE A 257 -3.55 14.44 -21.12
CA ILE A 257 -3.73 13.00 -21.36
C ILE A 257 -3.03 12.60 -22.68
N PHE A 258 -3.25 13.34 -23.76
CA PHE A 258 -2.60 13.07 -25.04
C PHE A 258 -1.08 13.08 -24.90
N GLN A 259 -0.51 14.13 -24.31
CA GLN A 259 0.93 14.20 -24.07
C GLN A 259 1.42 13.03 -23.22
N SER A 260 0.72 12.70 -22.16
CA SER A 260 1.09 11.59 -21.29
C SER A 260 1.04 10.24 -22.03
N VAL A 261 0.04 10.00 -22.87
CA VAL A 261 -0.03 8.79 -23.72
C VAL A 261 1.19 8.70 -24.61
N PHE A 262 1.57 9.78 -25.29
CA PHE A 262 2.76 9.79 -26.14
C PHE A 262 4.05 9.52 -25.35
N PHE A 263 4.20 10.11 -24.17
CA PHE A 263 5.35 9.84 -23.31
C PHE A 263 5.42 8.38 -22.86
N VAL A 264 4.31 7.85 -22.36
CA VAL A 264 4.24 6.48 -21.83
C VAL A 264 4.38 5.43 -22.92
N SER A 265 3.86 5.69 -24.14
CA SER A 265 3.97 4.77 -25.28
C SER A 265 5.33 4.80 -25.99
N GLY A 266 6.22 5.73 -25.60
CA GLY A 266 7.51 5.91 -26.25
C GLY A 266 7.44 6.54 -27.66
N SER A 267 6.26 7.02 -28.09
CA SER A 267 6.04 7.67 -29.39
C SER A 267 6.18 9.21 -29.35
N GLY A 268 6.60 9.78 -28.22
CA GLY A 268 6.80 11.21 -28.04
C GLY A 268 8.12 11.73 -28.62
N PHE A 269 8.31 13.05 -28.58
CA PHE A 269 9.54 13.73 -29.04
C PHE A 269 10.80 13.28 -28.29
N ILE A 270 10.66 12.76 -27.09
CA ILE A 270 11.72 12.14 -26.31
C ILE A 270 11.39 10.65 -26.28
N LYS A 271 12.15 9.85 -27.02
CA LYS A 271 12.02 8.39 -26.96
C LYS A 271 12.41 7.94 -25.54
N ALA A 272 11.47 7.40 -24.80
CA ALA A 272 11.81 6.58 -23.65
C ALA A 272 12.41 5.28 -24.18
N GLU A 273 13.63 4.94 -23.79
CA GLU A 273 14.13 3.59 -23.98
C GLU A 273 13.19 2.66 -23.21
N LYS A 274 12.44 1.87 -23.96
CA LYS A 274 11.61 0.81 -23.42
C LYS A 274 12.57 -0.18 -22.79
N ILE A 275 12.60 -0.26 -21.48
CA ILE A 275 13.13 -1.45 -20.80
C ILE A 275 12.08 -2.52 -21.08
N GLU A 276 12.20 -3.18 -22.23
CA GLU A 276 11.43 -4.37 -22.55
C GLU A 276 11.92 -5.48 -21.64
N SER A 277 11.27 -5.63 -20.50
CA SER A 277 11.22 -6.93 -19.88
C SER A 277 10.33 -7.78 -20.79
N GLU A 278 10.92 -8.45 -21.78
CA GLU A 278 10.31 -9.57 -22.47
C GLU A 278 10.07 -10.68 -21.45
N VAL A 279 8.89 -10.64 -20.89
CA VAL A 279 8.46 -11.60 -19.90
C VAL A 279 7.41 -12.46 -20.57
N GLU A 280 7.87 -13.50 -21.21
CA GLU A 280 7.02 -14.59 -21.66
C GLU A 280 6.55 -15.39 -20.43
N TYR A 281 5.42 -15.00 -19.84
CA TYR A 281 4.75 -15.85 -18.86
C TYR A 281 4.19 -17.06 -19.60
N VAL A 282 4.82 -18.20 -19.44
CA VAL A 282 4.24 -19.49 -19.83
C VAL A 282 3.00 -19.70 -18.96
N ALA A 283 1.84 -19.38 -19.51
CA ALA A 283 0.55 -19.69 -18.89
C ALA A 283 0.35 -21.21 -18.97
N THR A 284 0.76 -21.93 -17.94
CA THR A 284 0.70 -23.40 -17.86
C THR A 284 -0.72 -23.95 -17.77
N TYR A 285 -1.74 -23.09 -17.72
CA TYR A 285 -3.13 -23.50 -17.64
C TYR A 285 -3.99 -22.72 -18.65
N ARG A 286 -4.06 -23.19 -19.88
CA ARG A 286 -5.12 -22.85 -20.81
C ARG A 286 -6.08 -24.00 -20.89
N SER A 287 -7.35 -23.73 -20.61
CA SER A 287 -8.41 -24.73 -20.76
C SER A 287 -8.80 -24.96 -22.22
N ASP A 288 -8.48 -24.03 -23.12
CA ASP A 288 -8.77 -24.14 -24.55
C ASP A 288 -7.88 -23.20 -25.37
N PRO A 289 -6.98 -23.75 -26.24
CA PRO A 289 -6.15 -22.97 -27.14
C PRO A 289 -6.93 -22.29 -28.26
N ASP A 290 -8.13 -22.77 -28.56
CA ASP A 290 -8.90 -22.40 -29.78
C ASP A 290 -9.93 -21.29 -29.57
N ASP A 291 -10.14 -20.80 -28.31
CA ASP A 291 -11.10 -19.73 -28.07
C ASP A 291 -10.44 -18.33 -28.27
N GLU A 292 -10.53 -17.79 -29.48
CA GLU A 292 -10.00 -16.47 -29.85
C GLU A 292 -10.65 -15.29 -29.10
N LYS A 293 -11.72 -15.54 -28.33
CA LYS A 293 -12.44 -14.47 -27.63
C LYS A 293 -11.82 -14.18 -26.27
N PHE A 294 -11.40 -12.92 -26.07
CA PHE A 294 -10.97 -12.44 -24.77
C PHE A 294 -12.12 -12.53 -23.75
N ARG A 295 -11.94 -13.31 -22.68
CA ARG A 295 -12.87 -13.43 -21.55
C ARG A 295 -12.16 -13.02 -20.27
N LEU A 296 -12.67 -11.99 -19.60
CA LEU A 296 -12.08 -11.54 -18.34
C LEU A 296 -12.19 -12.63 -17.27
N PHE A 297 -13.33 -13.34 -17.22
CA PHE A 297 -13.57 -14.51 -16.36
C PHE A 297 -14.38 -15.56 -17.11
N TYR A 298 -14.00 -16.81 -16.95
CA TYR A 298 -14.80 -17.96 -17.40
C TYR A 298 -14.58 -19.15 -16.47
N ILE A 299 -15.51 -20.09 -16.49
CA ILE A 299 -15.48 -21.28 -15.66
C ILE A 299 -15.23 -22.47 -16.57
N ALA A 300 -14.22 -23.28 -16.23
CA ALA A 300 -13.86 -24.49 -16.96
C ALA A 300 -13.42 -25.59 -15.98
N GLU A 301 -13.44 -26.86 -16.45
CA GLU A 301 -12.84 -27.97 -15.72
C GLU A 301 -11.32 -27.90 -15.81
N ASP A 302 -10.67 -28.26 -14.70
CA ASP A 302 -9.21 -28.33 -14.64
C ASP A 302 -8.72 -29.63 -15.32
N ASN A 303 -7.90 -29.48 -16.36
CA ASN A 303 -7.36 -30.61 -17.10
C ASN A 303 -6.27 -31.39 -16.33
N LEU A 304 -5.92 -30.98 -15.10
CA LEU A 304 -4.87 -31.62 -14.28
C LEU A 304 -5.33 -32.85 -13.49
N GLY A 305 -6.43 -33.48 -13.89
CA GLY A 305 -6.85 -34.78 -13.33
C GLY A 305 -7.73 -34.72 -12.08
N SER A 306 -7.93 -33.56 -11.47
CA SER A 306 -8.77 -33.39 -10.27
C SER A 306 -10.26 -33.20 -10.59
N ARG A 307 -10.63 -32.98 -11.86
CA ARG A 307 -12.00 -32.65 -12.34
C ARG A 307 -12.69 -31.55 -11.52
N THR A 308 -11.94 -30.63 -10.98
CA THR A 308 -12.49 -29.51 -10.23
C THR A 308 -12.81 -28.35 -11.16
N THR A 309 -14.00 -27.80 -11.03
CA THR A 309 -14.39 -26.59 -11.75
C THR A 309 -13.63 -25.39 -11.20
N ARG A 310 -12.94 -24.66 -12.06
CA ARG A 310 -12.12 -23.47 -11.68
C ARG A 310 -12.52 -22.24 -12.47
N ILE A 311 -12.19 -21.08 -11.90
CA ILE A 311 -12.31 -19.78 -12.55
C ILE A 311 -10.99 -19.47 -13.25
N PHE A 312 -11.07 -19.18 -14.53
CA PHE A 312 -9.95 -18.79 -15.38
C PHE A 312 -10.13 -17.39 -15.93
N SER A 313 -9.05 -16.83 -16.48
CA SER A 313 -9.05 -15.58 -17.23
C SER A 313 -8.20 -15.71 -18.50
N SER A 314 -8.61 -15.06 -19.58
CA SER A 314 -7.77 -14.91 -20.78
C SER A 314 -6.58 -13.96 -20.57
N ASP A 315 -6.58 -13.18 -19.48
CA ASP A 315 -5.44 -12.39 -19.05
C ASP A 315 -4.45 -13.25 -18.26
N ASN A 316 -3.29 -13.49 -18.79
CA ASN A 316 -2.29 -14.40 -18.21
C ASN A 316 -1.93 -14.05 -16.77
N ASN A 317 -1.75 -12.76 -16.45
CA ASN A 317 -1.36 -12.33 -15.11
C ASN A 317 -2.52 -12.49 -14.11
N LEU A 318 -3.74 -12.14 -14.52
CA LEU A 318 -4.93 -12.37 -13.69
C LEU A 318 -5.20 -13.86 -13.53
N ASN A 319 -5.07 -14.66 -14.59
CA ASN A 319 -5.24 -16.11 -14.55
C ASN A 319 -4.26 -16.75 -13.56
N TRP A 320 -2.97 -16.42 -13.64
CA TRP A 320 -1.95 -16.90 -12.72
C TRP A 320 -2.32 -16.63 -11.23
N ARG A 321 -2.78 -15.41 -10.93
CA ARG A 321 -3.26 -15.04 -9.58
C ARG A 321 -4.50 -15.80 -9.17
N LEU A 322 -5.47 -15.94 -10.05
CA LEU A 322 -6.70 -16.71 -9.79
C LEU A 322 -6.38 -18.17 -9.43
N GLN A 323 -5.42 -18.78 -10.13
CA GLN A 323 -5.00 -20.14 -9.81
C GLN A 323 -4.37 -20.22 -8.42
N ILE A 324 -3.46 -19.30 -8.05
CA ILE A 324 -2.88 -19.24 -6.70
C ILE A 324 -3.99 -19.10 -5.64
N TRP A 325 -4.91 -18.17 -5.83
CA TRP A 325 -5.96 -17.92 -4.84
C TRP A 325 -6.89 -19.12 -4.65
N GLN A 326 -7.26 -19.77 -5.73
CA GLN A 326 -8.08 -20.98 -5.69
C GLN A 326 -7.34 -22.16 -5.04
N ASP A 327 -6.06 -22.34 -5.36
CA ASP A 327 -5.23 -23.39 -4.75
C ASP A 327 -5.13 -23.18 -3.22
N VAL A 328 -4.88 -21.94 -2.77
CA VAL A 328 -4.80 -21.60 -1.34
C VAL A 328 -6.14 -21.90 -0.64
N ILE A 329 -7.26 -21.45 -1.20
CA ILE A 329 -8.58 -21.64 -0.59
C ILE A 329 -8.95 -23.14 -0.55
N TYR A 330 -8.73 -23.85 -1.65
CA TYR A 330 -9.03 -25.26 -1.76
C TYR A 330 -8.22 -26.11 -0.79
N ASP A 331 -6.90 -25.86 -0.71
CA ASP A 331 -6.01 -26.59 0.19
C ASP A 331 -6.35 -26.33 1.67
N LEU A 332 -6.62 -25.06 2.04
CA LEU A 332 -7.07 -24.71 3.40
C LEU A 332 -8.39 -25.40 3.77
N PHE A 333 -9.31 -25.49 2.83
CA PHE A 333 -10.59 -26.17 3.04
C PHE A 333 -10.38 -27.67 3.26
N ASN A 334 -9.61 -28.33 2.39
CA ASN A 334 -9.37 -29.77 2.44
C ASN A 334 -8.59 -30.19 3.70
N LYS A 335 -7.65 -29.35 4.15
CA LYS A 335 -6.88 -29.60 5.37
C LYS A 335 -7.60 -29.19 6.66
N GLY A 336 -8.84 -28.66 6.57
CA GLY A 336 -9.57 -28.16 7.75
C GLY A 336 -8.94 -26.93 8.40
N LYS A 337 -8.02 -26.24 7.71
CA LYS A 337 -7.29 -25.08 8.21
C LYS A 337 -7.90 -23.73 7.82
N LEU A 338 -9.11 -23.70 7.27
CA LEU A 338 -9.75 -22.46 6.81
C LEU A 338 -9.92 -21.42 7.93
N ALA A 339 -10.16 -21.86 9.16
CA ALA A 339 -10.34 -20.96 10.30
C ALA A 339 -9.02 -20.38 10.83
N THR A 340 -7.93 -21.16 10.83
CA THR A 340 -6.65 -20.85 11.50
C THR A 340 -5.50 -20.54 10.55
N GLY A 341 -5.60 -20.89 9.28
CA GLY A 341 -4.52 -20.76 8.29
C GLY A 341 -3.46 -21.86 8.40
N TYR A 342 -2.36 -21.68 7.66
CA TYR A 342 -1.21 -22.57 7.69
C TYR A 342 -0.25 -22.31 8.86
N GLY A 343 -0.24 -21.10 9.41
CA GLY A 343 0.79 -20.63 10.33
C GLY A 343 1.83 -19.73 9.64
N TYR A 344 2.96 -19.55 10.31
CA TYR A 344 3.93 -18.50 9.94
C TYR A 344 5.36 -19.03 9.70
N ASP A 345 5.65 -20.28 10.03
CA ASP A 345 6.98 -20.87 9.93
C ASP A 345 7.31 -21.41 8.54
N GLU A 346 6.30 -21.82 7.78
CA GLU A 346 6.45 -22.44 6.47
C GLU A 346 5.97 -21.56 5.32
N LYS A 347 6.41 -21.91 4.11
CA LYS A 347 5.87 -21.33 2.88
C LYS A 347 4.41 -21.78 2.69
N ILE A 348 3.64 -20.93 2.02
CA ILE A 348 2.27 -21.30 1.63
C ILE A 348 2.38 -22.48 0.65
N PRO A 349 1.74 -23.66 0.91
CA PRO A 349 1.92 -24.85 0.10
C PRO A 349 1.65 -24.63 -1.39
N ALA A 350 0.62 -23.86 -1.74
CA ALA A 350 0.33 -23.49 -3.12
C ALA A 350 1.48 -22.74 -3.81
N MET A 351 2.40 -22.10 -3.07
CA MET A 351 3.56 -21.38 -3.61
C MET A 351 4.82 -22.24 -3.75
N GLU A 352 4.77 -23.51 -3.34
CA GLU A 352 5.86 -24.45 -3.57
C GLU A 352 5.87 -24.99 -5.01
N ASP A 353 4.71 -24.96 -5.68
CA ASP A 353 4.61 -25.29 -7.10
C ASP A 353 5.51 -24.37 -7.94
N PRO A 354 6.43 -24.91 -8.74
CA PRO A 354 7.34 -24.13 -9.58
C PRO A 354 6.60 -23.14 -10.50
N THR A 355 5.40 -23.48 -10.98
CA THR A 355 4.59 -22.62 -11.86
C THR A 355 4.04 -21.37 -11.15
N ARG A 356 4.08 -21.35 -9.81
CA ARG A 356 3.60 -20.25 -8.96
C ARG A 356 4.72 -19.29 -8.54
N LYS A 357 5.97 -19.69 -8.68
CA LYS A 357 7.13 -18.95 -8.18
C LYS A 357 7.50 -17.71 -8.98
N GLY A 358 6.83 -17.44 -10.09
CA GLY A 358 7.19 -16.35 -10.98
C GLY A 358 8.44 -16.63 -11.80
N GLN A 359 8.95 -15.66 -12.54
CA GLN A 359 10.08 -15.84 -13.45
C GLN A 359 11.42 -16.01 -12.75
N ASP A 360 11.62 -15.29 -11.63
CA ASP A 360 12.82 -15.38 -10.81
C ASP A 360 12.84 -16.61 -9.90
N GLY A 361 11.77 -17.41 -9.89
CA GLY A 361 11.62 -18.57 -9.01
C GLY A 361 11.51 -18.24 -7.52
N LEU A 362 11.42 -16.96 -7.16
CA LEU A 362 11.52 -16.47 -5.77
C LEU A 362 10.20 -16.01 -5.19
N ASN A 363 9.09 -15.99 -5.96
CA ASN A 363 7.81 -15.55 -5.45
C ASN A 363 7.26 -16.53 -4.40
N GLU A 364 6.97 -16.01 -3.21
CA GLU A 364 6.38 -16.74 -2.07
C GLU A 364 5.03 -16.14 -1.64
N ASN A 365 4.54 -15.13 -2.36
CA ASN A 365 3.38 -14.34 -1.95
C ASN A 365 2.19 -14.60 -2.85
N THR A 366 0.99 -14.53 -2.29
CA THR A 366 -0.27 -14.77 -3.00
C THR A 366 -0.71 -13.63 -3.93
N HIS A 367 -0.02 -12.49 -3.93
CA HIS A 367 -0.39 -11.27 -4.65
C HIS A 367 -1.82 -10.78 -4.34
N ASN A 368 -2.30 -11.05 -3.12
CA ASN A 368 -3.58 -10.58 -2.62
C ASN A 368 -3.52 -10.51 -1.10
N TYR A 369 -3.69 -9.32 -0.55
CA TYR A 369 -3.58 -9.09 0.89
C TYR A 369 -4.57 -9.94 1.71
N ILE A 370 -5.82 -10.06 1.26
CA ILE A 370 -6.84 -10.86 1.97
C ILE A 370 -6.50 -12.35 1.92
N ILE A 371 -6.04 -12.84 0.76
CA ILE A 371 -5.62 -14.25 0.64
C ILE A 371 -4.36 -14.54 1.47
N SER A 372 -3.43 -13.57 1.57
CA SER A 372 -2.26 -13.70 2.46
C SER A 372 -2.69 -13.78 3.93
N LEU A 373 -3.61 -12.91 4.38
CA LEU A 373 -4.18 -12.99 5.73
C LEU A 373 -4.88 -14.33 5.99
N LEU A 374 -5.66 -14.80 5.00
CA LEU A 374 -6.37 -16.07 5.06
C LEU A 374 -5.38 -17.25 5.13
N ALA A 375 -4.36 -17.25 4.28
CA ALA A 375 -3.35 -18.30 4.25
C ALA A 375 -2.59 -18.40 5.59
N ARG A 376 -2.23 -17.27 6.19
CA ARG A 376 -1.41 -17.23 7.40
C ARG A 376 -2.19 -17.46 8.68
N GLY A 377 -3.31 -16.78 8.88
CA GLY A 377 -4.05 -16.80 10.14
C GLY A 377 -5.54 -17.12 9.99
N GLY A 378 -5.95 -17.63 8.83
CA GLY A 378 -7.31 -18.09 8.54
C GLY A 378 -8.37 -16.98 8.54
N LEU A 379 -9.64 -17.38 8.48
CA LEU A 379 -10.79 -16.48 8.51
C LEU A 379 -10.83 -15.61 9.78
N LEU A 380 -10.32 -16.10 10.90
CA LEU A 380 -10.27 -15.34 12.14
C LEU A 380 -9.40 -14.09 11.99
N THR A 381 -8.24 -14.22 11.34
CA THR A 381 -7.34 -13.07 11.07
C THR A 381 -7.96 -12.12 10.07
N VAL A 382 -8.55 -12.62 8.99
CA VAL A 382 -9.26 -11.78 8.01
C VAL A 382 -10.35 -10.96 8.69
N ALA A 383 -11.24 -11.60 9.48
CA ALA A 383 -12.31 -10.94 10.21
C ALA A 383 -11.76 -9.88 11.19
N ALA A 384 -10.71 -10.21 11.93
CA ALA A 384 -10.09 -9.29 12.88
C ALA A 384 -9.51 -8.04 12.18
N PHE A 385 -8.85 -8.18 11.01
CA PHE A 385 -8.36 -7.03 10.25
C PHE A 385 -9.48 -6.19 9.64
N LEU A 386 -10.56 -6.79 9.16
CA LEU A 386 -11.73 -6.05 8.68
C LEU A 386 -12.39 -5.25 9.82
N ILE A 387 -12.51 -5.84 11.01
CA ILE A 387 -12.99 -5.14 12.20
C ILE A 387 -12.02 -4.02 12.60
N PHE A 388 -10.72 -4.26 12.56
CA PHE A 388 -9.69 -3.27 12.83
C PHE A 388 -9.84 -2.02 11.94
N TYR A 389 -9.89 -2.19 10.60
CA TYR A 389 -10.06 -1.08 9.68
C TYR A 389 -11.38 -0.34 9.89
N SER A 390 -12.48 -1.09 10.13
CA SER A 390 -13.79 -0.50 10.43
C SER A 390 -13.77 0.35 11.70
N LEU A 391 -13.09 -0.12 12.74
CA LEU A 391 -12.94 0.64 13.99
C LEU A 391 -12.05 1.88 13.81
N VAL A 392 -10.97 1.79 13.05
CA VAL A 392 -10.09 2.93 12.73
C VAL A 392 -10.91 4.02 12.03
N VAL A 393 -11.66 3.66 10.99
CA VAL A 393 -12.55 4.60 10.28
C VAL A 393 -13.58 5.20 11.23
N LYS A 394 -14.24 4.38 12.04
CA LYS A 394 -15.25 4.84 13.02
C LYS A 394 -14.68 5.82 14.04
N VAL A 395 -13.50 5.53 14.59
CA VAL A 395 -12.85 6.39 15.59
C VAL A 395 -12.44 7.73 14.98
N ILE A 396 -11.83 7.72 13.79
CA ILE A 396 -11.42 8.95 13.11
C ILE A 396 -12.66 9.75 12.70
N ARG A 397 -13.70 9.10 12.17
CA ARG A 397 -14.98 9.77 11.88
C ARG A 397 -15.55 10.47 13.12
N LYS A 398 -15.57 9.79 14.27
CA LYS A 398 -16.08 10.37 15.53
C LYS A 398 -15.24 11.56 15.97
N SER A 399 -13.92 11.51 15.79
CA SER A 399 -13.02 12.61 16.18
C SER A 399 -13.04 13.80 15.23
N THR A 400 -13.28 13.56 13.94
CA THR A 400 -13.19 14.59 12.88
C THR A 400 -14.54 15.09 12.39
N GLY A 401 -15.62 14.34 12.63
CA GLY A 401 -16.96 14.61 12.08
C GLY A 401 -17.12 14.25 10.60
N SER A 402 -16.11 13.61 9.98
CA SER A 402 -16.08 13.39 8.54
C SER A 402 -15.81 11.92 8.16
N ASN A 403 -16.38 11.49 7.03
CA ASN A 403 -16.14 10.20 6.40
C ASN A 403 -14.98 10.21 5.40
N TYR A 404 -14.31 11.33 5.18
CA TYR A 404 -13.31 11.47 4.10
C TYR A 404 -12.10 10.53 4.24
N LEU A 405 -11.85 9.95 5.43
CA LEU A 405 -10.83 8.92 5.57
C LEU A 405 -11.07 7.71 4.66
N ILE A 406 -12.33 7.40 4.36
CA ILE A 406 -12.70 6.33 3.43
C ILE A 406 -12.08 6.57 2.06
N PHE A 407 -11.96 7.82 1.62
CA PHE A 407 -11.35 8.20 0.33
C PHE A 407 -9.85 7.88 0.26
N TYR A 408 -9.19 7.81 1.41
CA TYR A 408 -7.80 7.39 1.51
C TYR A 408 -7.67 5.87 1.61
N ILE A 409 -8.43 5.25 2.52
CA ILE A 409 -8.26 3.83 2.86
C ILE A 409 -8.75 2.92 1.73
N ILE A 410 -9.93 3.16 1.16
CA ILE A 410 -10.54 2.23 0.21
C ILE A 410 -9.71 2.03 -1.06
N PRO A 411 -9.20 3.08 -1.76
CA PRO A 411 -8.39 2.87 -2.96
C PRO A 411 -7.12 2.07 -2.69
N ILE A 412 -6.46 2.32 -1.53
CA ILE A 412 -5.22 1.65 -1.15
C ILE A 412 -5.48 0.17 -0.82
N LEU A 413 -6.51 -0.12 -0.02
CA LEU A 413 -6.86 -1.51 0.30
C LEU A 413 -7.38 -2.25 -0.93
N PHE A 414 -8.14 -1.60 -1.81
CA PHE A 414 -8.58 -2.20 -3.08
C PHE A 414 -7.38 -2.61 -3.94
N ASN A 415 -6.38 -1.75 -4.10
CA ASN A 415 -5.16 -2.09 -4.82
C ASN A 415 -4.43 -3.29 -4.22
N SER A 416 -4.44 -3.41 -2.89
CA SER A 416 -3.80 -4.51 -2.17
C SER A 416 -4.48 -5.88 -2.38
N LEU A 417 -5.69 -5.91 -2.96
CA LEU A 417 -6.33 -7.16 -3.39
C LEU A 417 -5.67 -7.76 -4.63
N PHE A 418 -4.82 -7.00 -5.32
CA PHE A 418 -4.18 -7.41 -6.57
C PHE A 418 -2.66 -7.26 -6.54
N ASP A 419 -2.08 -6.94 -5.39
CA ASP A 419 -0.62 -6.79 -5.23
C ASP A 419 -0.20 -7.13 -3.80
N VAL A 420 1.07 -7.51 -3.65
CA VAL A 420 1.78 -7.81 -2.38
C VAL A 420 2.13 -6.52 -1.58
N ALA A 421 1.53 -5.40 -1.94
CA ALA A 421 1.95 -4.08 -1.46
C ALA A 421 1.99 -3.97 0.07
N MET A 422 0.99 -4.51 0.78
CA MET A 422 0.89 -4.44 2.24
C MET A 422 1.90 -5.33 3.00
N GLU A 423 2.60 -6.22 2.32
CA GLU A 423 3.64 -7.08 2.89
C GLU A 423 5.05 -6.45 2.75
N ASN A 424 5.19 -5.41 1.93
CA ASN A 424 6.43 -4.65 1.77
C ASN A 424 6.56 -3.60 2.86
N SER A 425 7.80 -3.26 3.27
CA SER A 425 8.01 -2.31 4.36
C SER A 425 7.61 -0.87 4.03
N HIS A 426 7.86 -0.39 2.81
CA HIS A 426 7.63 1.02 2.40
C HIS A 426 6.14 1.36 2.24
N PHE A 427 5.35 0.45 1.67
CA PHE A 427 3.94 0.70 1.40
C PHE A 427 3.11 0.83 2.70
N PRO A 428 3.13 -0.15 3.64
CA PRO A 428 2.42 -0.02 4.89
C PRO A 428 3.01 1.06 5.80
N LEU A 429 4.31 1.39 5.69
CA LEU A 429 4.89 2.54 6.37
C LEU A 429 4.13 3.82 6.01
N ILE A 430 4.01 4.13 4.71
CA ILE A 430 3.29 5.33 4.23
C ILE A 430 1.82 5.26 4.67
N PHE A 431 1.17 4.12 4.41
CA PHE A 431 -0.25 3.93 4.70
C PHE A 431 -0.58 4.14 6.18
N TYR A 432 0.04 3.36 7.05
CA TYR A 432 -0.28 3.38 8.48
C TYR A 432 0.21 4.65 9.17
N PHE A 433 1.37 5.20 8.78
CA PHE A 433 1.85 6.46 9.33
C PHE A 433 0.87 7.61 9.06
N CYS A 434 0.32 7.68 7.85
CA CYS A 434 -0.71 8.67 7.52
C CYS A 434 -2.04 8.39 8.23
N VAL A 435 -2.46 7.14 8.36
CA VAL A 435 -3.63 6.78 9.18
C VAL A 435 -3.44 7.26 10.61
N GLY A 436 -2.24 7.05 11.19
CA GLY A 436 -1.91 7.56 12.54
C GLY A 436 -2.01 9.09 12.64
N MET A 437 -1.57 9.81 11.64
CA MET A 437 -1.70 11.28 11.55
C MET A 437 -3.15 11.74 11.64
N PHE A 438 -4.06 11.04 10.97
CA PHE A 438 -5.46 11.47 10.87
C PHE A 438 -6.22 11.43 12.19
N PHE A 439 -5.76 10.73 13.20
CA PHE A 439 -6.36 10.80 14.54
C PHE A 439 -6.27 12.19 15.18
N HIS A 440 -5.29 13.02 14.78
CA HIS A 440 -5.05 14.33 15.38
C HIS A 440 -5.40 15.50 14.46
N LYS A 441 -5.41 15.30 13.15
CA LYS A 441 -5.52 16.39 12.17
C LYS A 441 -6.97 16.65 11.76
N LYS A 442 -7.80 17.09 12.72
CA LYS A 442 -9.21 17.48 12.46
C LYS A 442 -9.34 18.48 11.31
N LYS A 443 -8.41 19.43 11.18
CA LYS A 443 -8.39 20.43 10.11
C LYS A 443 -8.41 19.84 8.70
N LEU A 444 -7.86 18.61 8.50
CA LEU A 444 -7.89 17.95 7.20
C LEU A 444 -9.29 17.44 6.79
N PHE A 445 -10.24 17.43 7.71
CA PHE A 445 -11.57 16.86 7.50
C PHE A 445 -12.70 17.88 7.67
N VAL A 446 -12.40 19.10 8.10
CA VAL A 446 -13.40 20.17 8.24
C VAL A 446 -13.69 20.74 6.85
N ASN A 447 -14.95 20.71 6.46
CA ASN A 447 -15.43 21.39 5.25
C ASN A 447 -15.36 22.90 5.52
N TYR A 448 -14.52 23.62 4.81
CA TYR A 448 -14.57 25.06 4.69
C TYR A 448 -15.64 25.48 3.69
#